data_0176180d81bc2dbdcbb8c3e3e5c4a6ed
#
_entry.id   0176180d81bc2dbdcbb8c3e3e5c4a6ed
#
_cell.length_a   1.000
_cell.length_b   1.000
_cell.length_c   1.000
_cell.angle_alpha   90.00
_cell.angle_beta   90.00
_cell.angle_gamma   90.00
#
_symmetry.space_group_name_H-M   'P 1'
#
loop_
_entity.id
_entity.type
_entity.pdbx_description
1 polymer ?
#
loop_
_entity_poly.entity_id
_entity_poly.type
_entity_poly.pdbx_seq_one_letter_code
_entity_poly.pdbx_strand_id
1 'polypeptide(L)'
;MARKQSVIVVGAGVVGLLTAHELSRAGFAVTLVERGLTGREASRAAAGILSTLFPWRSPRPLALLSRWSQSSYAMLADDVRRASGIDPEWTASGLLCFDLSEREAAQGWAQTTGRAIDFLDAHEVRKQEPALAEHARPAIFLPGIAHIHISRFLRALREALLNEGIPIKEETAVTGILESGGQAQGVRTEAGELRADHVVITAGAWSAGLVASFGIQLPVEPVRGQIIQFKGPPGLLGRVLCQGERYLLARRSGEILVGSTREMVGFDKDITTEAREELTRVAGELLPVLKGASPMRQWSGLRPGSPEGIPYIGSHSKLKGLWFNTGHYAYGVTLAPGSARLLADLMAGRPPILDPVPYKPDR
;
A
#
# COMPACT_ATOMS: atom_id res chain seq x y z
N MET A 1 32.21 -6.07 19.46
CA MET A 1 30.82 -5.67 19.14
C MET A 1 29.98 -6.94 19.03
N ALA A 2 28.79 -6.98 19.60
CA ALA A 2 27.87 -8.11 19.42
C ALA A 2 27.53 -8.26 17.94
N ARG A 3 27.42 -9.48 17.42
CA ARG A 3 27.02 -9.77 16.06
C ARG A 3 25.57 -9.23 15.84
N LYS A 4 25.36 -8.43 14.81
CA LYS A 4 24.01 -8.04 14.43
C LYS A 4 23.21 -9.27 14.01
N GLN A 5 21.98 -9.41 14.48
CA GLN A 5 21.08 -10.46 14.01
C GLN A 5 20.73 -10.23 12.54
N SER A 6 20.78 -11.30 11.75
CA SER A 6 20.50 -11.28 10.33
C SER A 6 19.03 -11.53 10.04
N VAL A 7 18.49 -10.81 9.05
CA VAL A 7 17.08 -10.91 8.66
C VAL A 7 16.99 -11.03 7.13
N ILE A 8 16.25 -12.02 6.65
CA ILE A 8 15.83 -12.10 5.26
C ILE A 8 14.37 -11.60 5.16
N VAL A 9 14.15 -10.55 4.36
CA VAL A 9 12.81 -10.05 4.02
C VAL A 9 12.42 -10.62 2.66
N VAL A 10 11.36 -11.41 2.61
CA VAL A 10 10.88 -12.09 1.39
C VAL A 10 9.78 -11.28 0.72
N GLY A 11 10.10 -10.69 -0.42
CA GLY A 11 9.24 -9.80 -1.20
C GLY A 11 9.66 -8.33 -1.11
N ALA A 12 9.98 -7.72 -2.25
CA ALA A 12 10.40 -6.31 -2.37
C ALA A 12 9.29 -5.40 -2.92
N GLY A 13 8.04 -5.60 -2.48
CA GLY A 13 6.96 -4.62 -2.61
C GLY A 13 7.16 -3.45 -1.62
N VAL A 14 6.25 -2.46 -1.63
CA VAL A 14 6.34 -1.29 -0.74
C VAL A 14 6.45 -1.68 0.73
N VAL A 15 5.72 -2.73 1.16
CA VAL A 15 5.78 -3.24 2.53
C VAL A 15 7.16 -3.83 2.84
N GLY A 16 7.70 -4.67 1.93
CA GLY A 16 9.03 -5.27 2.11
C GLY A 16 10.16 -4.24 2.14
N LEU A 17 10.13 -3.26 1.22
CA LEU A 17 11.12 -2.19 1.18
C LEU A 17 11.13 -1.36 2.48
N LEU A 18 9.95 -0.96 2.97
CA LEU A 18 9.84 -0.20 4.22
C LEU A 18 10.16 -1.07 5.46
N THR A 19 9.80 -2.36 5.42
CA THR A 19 10.21 -3.31 6.47
C THR A 19 11.73 -3.42 6.55
N ALA A 20 12.41 -3.55 5.41
CA ALA A 20 13.88 -3.59 5.37
C ALA A 20 14.51 -2.30 5.89
N HIS A 21 13.95 -1.16 5.52
CA HIS A 21 14.39 0.16 6.01
C HIS A 21 14.26 0.26 7.53
N GLU A 22 13.10 -0.05 8.10
CA GLU A 22 12.87 0.05 9.54
C GLU A 22 13.71 -0.97 10.35
N LEU A 23 13.88 -2.19 9.83
CA LEU A 23 14.72 -3.22 10.46
C LEU A 23 16.21 -2.84 10.45
N SER A 24 16.72 -2.28 9.35
CA SER A 24 18.09 -1.77 9.27
C SER A 24 18.32 -0.67 10.31
N ARG A 25 17.39 0.29 10.42
CA ARG A 25 17.42 1.34 11.45
C ARG A 25 17.28 0.80 12.87
N ALA A 26 16.65 -0.35 13.04
CA ALA A 26 16.56 -1.05 14.32
C ALA A 26 17.85 -1.85 14.66
N GLY A 27 18.84 -1.89 13.76
CA GLY A 27 20.14 -2.50 14.00
C GLY A 27 20.31 -3.92 13.45
N PHE A 28 19.35 -4.43 12.69
CA PHE A 28 19.47 -5.74 12.03
C PHE A 28 20.33 -5.68 10.76
N ALA A 29 20.97 -6.81 10.42
CA ALA A 29 21.62 -7.01 9.13
C ALA A 29 20.58 -7.57 8.13
N VAL A 30 20.06 -6.73 7.24
CA VAL A 30 18.92 -7.06 6.38
C VAL A 30 19.37 -7.44 4.98
N THR A 31 18.73 -8.46 4.40
CA THR A 31 18.77 -8.79 2.97
C THR A 31 17.34 -8.93 2.46
N LEU A 32 16.99 -8.23 1.37
CA LEU A 32 15.73 -8.46 0.66
C LEU A 32 15.94 -9.52 -0.43
N VAL A 33 14.90 -10.36 -0.61
CA VAL A 33 14.84 -11.35 -1.69
C VAL A 33 13.52 -11.20 -2.43
N GLU A 34 13.60 -11.01 -3.75
CA GLU A 34 12.44 -10.78 -4.61
C GLU A 34 12.51 -11.74 -5.81
N ARG A 35 11.39 -12.44 -6.10
CA ARG A 35 11.31 -13.40 -7.21
C ARG A 35 11.43 -12.75 -8.59
N GLY A 36 11.01 -11.51 -8.72
CA GLY A 36 11.13 -10.74 -9.96
C GLY A 36 11.91 -9.45 -9.73
N LEU A 37 11.46 -8.35 -10.32
CA LEU A 37 12.02 -7.03 -10.09
C LEU A 37 11.28 -6.31 -8.97
N THR A 38 12.00 -5.52 -8.20
CA THR A 38 11.49 -4.74 -7.07
C THR A 38 10.23 -3.96 -7.41
N GLY A 39 9.19 -4.14 -6.60
CA GLY A 39 7.94 -3.37 -6.64
C GLY A 39 6.99 -3.69 -7.79
N ARG A 40 7.26 -4.69 -8.64
CA ARG A 40 6.52 -4.93 -9.90
C ARG A 40 5.13 -5.53 -9.75
N GLU A 41 4.75 -6.02 -8.58
CA GLU A 41 3.44 -6.63 -8.30
C GLU A 41 2.41 -5.60 -7.79
N ALA A 42 1.59 -5.93 -6.81
CA ALA A 42 0.50 -5.10 -6.28
C ALA A 42 0.90 -3.64 -5.99
N SER A 43 2.13 -3.43 -5.53
CA SER A 43 2.61 -2.07 -5.20
C SER A 43 2.64 -1.16 -6.41
N ARG A 44 3.16 -1.63 -7.57
CA ARG A 44 3.20 -0.84 -8.80
C ARG A 44 1.82 -0.58 -9.36
N ALA A 45 0.90 -1.52 -9.17
CA ALA A 45 -0.46 -1.39 -9.66
C ALA A 45 -1.30 -0.36 -8.89
N ALA A 46 -0.86 0.07 -7.71
CA ALA A 46 -1.60 1.00 -6.87
C ALA A 46 -1.62 2.44 -7.43
N ALA A 47 -2.72 3.15 -7.19
CA ALA A 47 -2.81 4.58 -7.52
C ALA A 47 -1.98 5.46 -6.56
N GLY A 48 -1.68 4.99 -5.36
CA GLY A 48 -0.88 5.71 -4.36
C GLY A 48 -1.66 6.71 -3.53
N ILE A 49 -2.98 6.59 -3.43
CA ILE A 49 -3.80 7.34 -2.48
C ILE A 49 -3.46 6.87 -1.06
N LEU A 50 -3.20 7.81 -0.16
CA LEU A 50 -2.80 7.54 1.22
C LEU A 50 -4.01 7.60 2.15
N SER A 51 -5.04 6.80 1.82
CA SER A 51 -6.31 6.72 2.55
C SER A 51 -7.02 5.40 2.26
N THR A 52 -7.97 5.05 3.11
CA THR A 52 -8.94 3.96 2.88
C THR A 52 -10.18 4.43 2.10
N LEU A 53 -10.17 5.58 1.44
CA LEU A 53 -11.24 6.33 0.76
C LEU A 53 -12.38 6.75 1.70
N PHE A 54 -12.95 5.80 2.44
CA PHE A 54 -14.01 6.02 3.44
C PHE A 54 -13.46 5.67 4.84
N PRO A 55 -12.67 6.52 5.48
CA PRO A 55 -12.01 6.17 6.74
C PRO A 55 -12.98 5.87 7.89
N TRP A 56 -14.20 6.37 7.83
CA TRP A 56 -15.28 6.07 8.80
C TRP A 56 -15.85 4.65 8.71
N ARG A 57 -15.61 3.95 7.59
CA ARG A 57 -15.97 2.53 7.41
C ARG A 57 -14.89 1.57 7.88
N SER A 58 -13.70 2.08 8.22
CA SER A 58 -12.55 1.25 8.55
C SER A 58 -12.66 0.63 9.95
N PRO A 59 -12.40 -0.67 10.12
CA PRO A 59 -12.23 -1.27 11.44
C PRO A 59 -11.17 -0.51 12.25
N ARG A 60 -11.37 -0.45 13.57
CA ARG A 60 -10.49 0.34 14.46
C ARG A 60 -8.99 0.05 14.30
N PRO A 61 -8.53 -1.22 14.21
CA PRO A 61 -7.10 -1.49 13.99
C PRO A 61 -6.59 -0.88 12.68
N LEU A 62 -7.35 -1.03 11.60
CA LEU A 62 -7.00 -0.46 10.29
C LEU A 62 -6.92 1.07 10.35
N ALA A 63 -7.89 1.71 11.00
CA ALA A 63 -7.93 3.17 11.17
C ALA A 63 -6.73 3.69 11.96
N LEU A 64 -6.34 3.02 13.07
CA LEU A 64 -5.19 3.40 13.90
C LEU A 64 -3.87 3.29 13.12
N LEU A 65 -3.66 2.17 12.43
CA LEU A 65 -2.45 1.95 11.62
C LEU A 65 -2.37 2.93 10.45
N SER A 66 -3.50 3.20 9.78
CA SER A 66 -3.61 4.20 8.72
C SER A 66 -3.28 5.60 9.22
N ARG A 67 -3.83 5.98 10.38
CA ARG A 67 -3.57 7.30 10.99
C ARG A 67 -2.09 7.52 11.28
N TRP A 68 -1.44 6.53 11.90
CA TRP A 68 -0.01 6.60 12.19
C TRP A 68 0.80 6.72 10.91
N SER A 69 0.53 5.88 9.92
CA SER A 69 1.23 5.89 8.63
C SER A 69 1.07 7.22 7.89
N GLN A 70 -0.14 7.76 7.83
CA GLN A 70 -0.41 9.04 7.17
C GLN A 70 0.40 10.19 7.78
N SER A 71 0.55 10.22 9.13
CA SER A 71 1.33 11.27 9.81
C SER A 71 2.83 11.22 9.50
N SER A 72 3.36 10.06 9.10
CA SER A 72 4.79 9.88 8.79
C SER A 72 5.14 10.12 7.32
N TYR A 73 4.15 10.12 6.39
CA TYR A 73 4.43 10.09 4.96
C TYR A 73 5.17 11.30 4.42
N ALA A 74 4.87 12.52 4.88
CA ALA A 74 5.55 13.72 4.40
C ALA A 74 7.05 13.69 4.71
N MET A 75 7.39 13.33 5.95
CA MET A 75 8.79 13.17 6.39
C MET A 75 9.46 12.00 5.68
N LEU A 76 8.81 10.85 5.59
CA LEU A 76 9.33 9.68 4.87
C LEU A 76 9.63 10.01 3.39
N ALA A 77 8.75 10.72 2.71
CA ALA A 77 8.95 11.11 1.32
C ALA A 77 10.17 12.02 1.16
N ASP A 78 10.39 12.95 2.10
CA ASP A 78 11.57 13.82 2.09
C ASP A 78 12.85 13.06 2.41
N ASP A 79 12.84 12.17 3.41
CA ASP A 79 13.99 11.32 3.77
C ASP A 79 14.41 10.44 2.58
N VAL A 80 13.45 9.77 1.96
CA VAL A 80 13.70 8.91 0.80
C VAL A 80 14.21 9.73 -0.41
N ARG A 81 13.67 10.94 -0.63
CA ARG A 81 14.17 11.86 -1.66
C ARG A 81 15.62 12.24 -1.41
N ARG A 82 15.99 12.59 -0.17
CA ARG A 82 17.37 12.93 0.18
C ARG A 82 18.32 11.76 0.01
N ALA A 83 17.91 10.56 0.41
CA ALA A 83 18.73 9.36 0.34
C ALA A 83 18.92 8.83 -1.09
N SER A 84 17.94 9.03 -1.96
CA SER A 84 17.94 8.47 -3.32
C SER A 84 18.16 9.47 -4.46
N GLY A 85 17.97 10.77 -4.20
CA GLY A 85 17.91 11.81 -5.24
C GLY A 85 16.61 11.81 -6.07
N ILE A 86 15.64 10.95 -5.77
CA ILE A 86 14.39 10.79 -6.54
C ILE A 86 13.22 11.37 -5.75
N ASP A 87 12.53 12.38 -6.30
CA ASP A 87 11.30 12.92 -5.71
C ASP A 87 10.15 11.92 -5.88
N PRO A 88 9.57 11.37 -4.79
CA PRO A 88 8.42 10.47 -4.86
C PRO A 88 7.09 11.18 -5.16
N GLU A 89 7.09 12.48 -5.33
CA GLU A 89 5.92 13.33 -5.62
C GLU A 89 4.79 13.15 -4.59
N TRP A 90 5.13 13.17 -3.30
CA TRP A 90 4.12 13.29 -2.27
C TRP A 90 3.35 14.60 -2.43
N THR A 91 2.02 14.53 -2.42
CA THR A 91 1.14 15.67 -2.70
C THR A 91 -0.03 15.68 -1.72
N ALA A 92 -0.13 16.75 -0.93
CA ALA A 92 -1.28 17.03 -0.07
C ALA A 92 -2.46 17.50 -0.94
N SER A 93 -3.19 16.56 -1.51
CA SER A 93 -4.26 16.85 -2.47
C SER A 93 -5.63 17.10 -1.82
N GLY A 94 -5.87 16.54 -0.64
CA GLY A 94 -7.22 16.32 -0.17
C GLY A 94 -7.98 15.30 -1.03
N LEU A 95 -9.21 15.00 -0.62
CA LEU A 95 -10.11 14.09 -1.32
C LEU A 95 -11.53 14.65 -1.30
N LEU A 96 -12.19 14.72 -2.46
CA LEU A 96 -13.60 15.03 -2.63
C LEU A 96 -14.39 13.75 -2.80
N CYS A 97 -15.25 13.42 -1.85
CA CYS A 97 -16.15 12.28 -1.90
C CYS A 97 -17.56 12.76 -2.25
N PHE A 98 -18.13 12.22 -3.33
CA PHE A 98 -19.44 12.60 -3.82
C PHE A 98 -20.60 11.76 -3.27
N ASP A 99 -20.32 10.86 -2.33
CA ASP A 99 -21.32 10.01 -1.69
C ASP A 99 -21.90 10.71 -0.44
N LEU A 100 -22.86 11.60 -0.66
CA LEU A 100 -23.46 12.40 0.41
C LEU A 100 -24.28 11.58 1.42
N SER A 101 -24.71 10.36 1.06
CA SER A 101 -25.33 9.42 1.99
C SER A 101 -24.38 9.05 3.15
N GLU A 102 -23.10 9.25 3.01
CA GLU A 102 -22.08 9.00 4.04
C GLU A 102 -21.87 10.18 5.02
N ARG A 103 -22.60 11.29 4.82
CA ARG A 103 -22.40 12.54 5.58
C ARG A 103 -22.44 12.36 7.09
N GLU A 104 -23.44 11.66 7.59
CA GLU A 104 -23.62 11.43 9.03
C GLU A 104 -22.47 10.59 9.60
N ALA A 105 -22.12 9.48 8.93
CA ALA A 105 -21.02 8.61 9.33
C ALA A 105 -19.66 9.36 9.31
N ALA A 106 -19.43 10.16 8.27
CA ALA A 106 -18.23 10.98 8.13
C ALA A 106 -18.13 12.04 9.24
N GLN A 107 -19.25 12.70 9.58
CA GLN A 107 -19.31 13.68 10.67
C GLN A 107 -19.01 13.05 12.04
N GLY A 108 -19.62 11.90 12.35
CA GLY A 108 -19.37 11.16 13.59
C GLY A 108 -17.90 10.72 13.70
N TRP A 109 -17.33 10.26 12.59
CA TRP A 109 -15.91 9.92 12.52
C TRP A 109 -15.00 11.15 12.77
N ALA A 110 -15.30 12.28 12.16
CA ALA A 110 -14.52 13.52 12.35
C ALA A 110 -14.55 13.97 13.84
N GLN A 111 -15.71 13.95 14.45
CA GLN A 111 -15.89 14.27 15.88
C GLN A 111 -15.09 13.33 16.79
N THR A 112 -15.15 12.02 16.51
CA THR A 112 -14.47 11.00 17.32
C THR A 112 -12.96 11.04 17.18
N THR A 113 -12.46 11.37 15.98
CA THR A 113 -11.01 11.30 15.67
C THR A 113 -10.31 12.65 15.75
N GLY A 114 -11.06 13.77 15.82
CA GLY A 114 -10.53 15.13 15.75
C GLY A 114 -9.95 15.50 14.36
N ARG A 115 -10.35 14.78 13.30
CA ARG A 115 -9.87 15.07 11.94
C ARG A 115 -10.76 16.06 11.22
N ALA A 116 -10.12 16.94 10.45
CA ALA A 116 -10.83 17.92 9.65
C ALA A 116 -11.62 17.24 8.53
N ILE A 117 -12.84 17.69 8.34
CA ILE A 117 -13.76 17.33 7.27
C ILE A 117 -14.63 18.55 6.99
N ASP A 118 -14.88 18.83 5.73
CA ASP A 118 -15.77 19.92 5.30
C ASP A 118 -16.88 19.35 4.42
N PHE A 119 -18.03 20.02 4.45
CA PHE A 119 -19.17 19.69 3.58
C PHE A 119 -19.35 20.84 2.59
N LEU A 120 -18.83 20.65 1.39
CA LEU A 120 -18.79 21.65 0.35
C LEU A 120 -20.07 21.61 -0.48
N ASP A 121 -20.63 22.78 -0.79
CA ASP A 121 -21.65 22.90 -1.81
C ASP A 121 -21.06 22.88 -3.24
N ALA A 122 -21.93 22.89 -4.26
CA ALA A 122 -21.48 22.86 -5.66
C ALA A 122 -20.63 24.08 -6.06
N HIS A 123 -20.89 25.25 -5.46
CA HIS A 123 -20.12 26.47 -5.74
C HIS A 123 -18.70 26.36 -5.16
N GLU A 124 -18.58 25.87 -3.95
CA GLU A 124 -17.28 25.65 -3.26
C GLU A 124 -16.45 24.57 -3.97
N VAL A 125 -17.09 23.47 -4.41
CA VAL A 125 -16.42 22.42 -5.21
C VAL A 125 -15.90 23.03 -6.53
N ARG A 126 -16.70 23.83 -7.23
CA ARG A 126 -16.30 24.51 -8.48
C ARG A 126 -15.10 25.42 -8.26
N LYS A 127 -15.07 26.15 -7.15
CA LYS A 127 -13.95 27.05 -6.79
C LYS A 127 -12.68 26.27 -6.54
N GLN A 128 -12.78 25.10 -5.90
CA GLN A 128 -11.60 24.26 -5.59
C GLN A 128 -11.10 23.43 -6.78
N GLU A 129 -12.04 23.01 -7.67
CA GLU A 129 -11.75 22.17 -8.85
C GLU A 129 -12.46 22.75 -10.08
N PRO A 130 -11.87 23.74 -10.76
CA PRO A 130 -12.44 24.38 -11.93
C PRO A 130 -12.76 23.39 -13.09
N ALA A 131 -12.02 22.30 -13.19
CA ALA A 131 -12.27 21.24 -14.16
C ALA A 131 -13.66 20.56 -14.02
N LEU A 132 -14.32 20.75 -12.86
CA LEU A 132 -15.66 20.25 -12.57
C LEU A 132 -16.74 21.33 -12.76
N ALA A 133 -16.40 22.53 -13.24
CA ALA A 133 -17.26 23.72 -13.18
C ALA A 133 -18.71 23.51 -13.64
N GLU A 134 -18.93 22.87 -14.78
CA GLU A 134 -20.28 22.63 -15.33
C GLU A 134 -21.03 21.47 -14.66
N HIS A 135 -20.31 20.62 -13.93
CA HIS A 135 -20.83 19.41 -13.30
C HIS A 135 -20.51 19.34 -11.80
N ALA A 136 -20.12 20.49 -11.23
CA ALA A 136 -19.84 20.59 -9.79
C ALA A 136 -21.10 20.24 -8.99
N ARG A 137 -20.95 19.38 -8.02
CA ARG A 137 -21.99 18.92 -7.10
C ARG A 137 -21.45 18.91 -5.68
N PRO A 138 -22.32 18.94 -4.65
CA PRO A 138 -21.88 18.89 -3.27
C PRO A 138 -21.01 17.67 -2.98
N ALA A 139 -20.02 17.83 -2.09
CA ALA A 139 -19.08 16.79 -1.73
C ALA A 139 -18.69 16.84 -0.24
N ILE A 140 -18.24 15.71 0.27
CA ILE A 140 -17.52 15.62 1.54
C ILE A 140 -16.04 15.81 1.22
N PHE A 141 -15.40 16.80 1.81
CA PHE A 141 -13.99 17.08 1.60
C PHE A 141 -13.14 16.66 2.79
N LEU A 142 -12.11 15.87 2.53
CA LEU A 142 -11.11 15.43 3.50
C LEU A 142 -9.78 16.11 3.18
N PRO A 143 -9.46 17.27 3.81
CA PRO A 143 -8.25 18.04 3.48
C PRO A 143 -6.95 17.31 3.84
N GLY A 144 -6.97 16.44 4.84
CA GLY A 144 -5.80 15.72 5.33
C GLY A 144 -5.36 14.54 4.46
N ILE A 145 -6.00 14.28 3.31
CA ILE A 145 -5.60 13.20 2.41
C ILE A 145 -4.49 13.67 1.46
N ALA A 146 -3.55 12.77 1.23
CA ALA A 146 -2.46 12.95 0.27
C ALA A 146 -2.41 11.76 -0.70
N HIS A 147 -1.64 11.91 -1.75
CA HIS A 147 -1.21 10.81 -2.60
C HIS A 147 0.29 10.87 -2.88
N ILE A 148 0.85 9.74 -3.34
CA ILE A 148 2.26 9.62 -3.71
C ILE A 148 2.37 8.98 -5.09
N HIS A 149 3.38 9.37 -5.89
CA HIS A 149 3.62 8.71 -7.17
C HIS A 149 4.32 7.37 -6.94
N ILE A 150 3.53 6.29 -6.87
CA ILE A 150 4.00 4.99 -6.38
C ILE A 150 5.22 4.45 -7.12
N SER A 151 5.29 4.56 -8.46
CA SER A 151 6.45 4.07 -9.21
C SER A 151 7.73 4.84 -8.90
N ARG A 152 7.64 6.15 -8.64
CA ARG A 152 8.78 6.97 -8.20
C ARG A 152 9.16 6.63 -6.77
N PHE A 153 8.18 6.46 -5.89
CA PHE A 153 8.41 6.09 -4.50
C PHE A 153 9.09 4.73 -4.35
N LEU A 154 8.67 3.72 -5.09
CA LEU A 154 9.31 2.39 -5.10
C LEU A 154 10.76 2.47 -5.59
N ARG A 155 11.02 3.23 -6.66
CA ARG A 155 12.40 3.46 -7.13
C ARG A 155 13.23 4.19 -6.08
N ALA A 156 12.68 5.24 -5.49
CA ALA A 156 13.37 6.02 -4.47
C ALA A 156 13.70 5.17 -3.24
N LEU A 157 12.77 4.34 -2.76
CA LEU A 157 13.02 3.39 -1.67
C LEU A 157 14.10 2.38 -2.03
N ARG A 158 14.05 1.80 -3.24
CA ARG A 158 15.07 0.85 -3.70
C ARG A 158 16.47 1.47 -3.70
N GLU A 159 16.61 2.65 -4.30
CA GLU A 159 17.90 3.35 -4.37
C GLU A 159 18.38 3.79 -2.98
N ALA A 160 17.48 4.25 -2.11
CA ALA A 160 17.84 4.60 -0.73
C ALA A 160 18.42 3.38 0.03
N LEU A 161 17.77 2.20 -0.07
CA LEU A 161 18.25 0.98 0.57
C LEU A 161 19.60 0.52 0.01
N LEU A 162 19.80 0.60 -1.31
CA LEU A 162 21.07 0.25 -1.94
C LEU A 162 22.20 1.20 -1.51
N ASN A 163 21.92 2.50 -1.43
CA ASN A 163 22.87 3.50 -0.93
C ASN A 163 23.22 3.32 0.55
N GLU A 164 22.30 2.74 1.33
CA GLU A 164 22.54 2.33 2.72
C GLU A 164 23.28 0.97 2.83
N GLY A 165 23.62 0.34 1.70
CA GLY A 165 24.32 -0.94 1.65
C GLY A 165 23.44 -2.16 1.96
N ILE A 166 22.13 -2.04 1.86
CA ILE A 166 21.20 -3.15 2.09
C ILE A 166 21.05 -3.95 0.78
N PRO A 167 21.45 -5.24 0.76
CA PRO A 167 21.37 -6.07 -0.43
C PRO A 167 19.92 -6.34 -0.85
N ILE A 168 19.62 -6.18 -2.14
CA ILE A 168 18.37 -6.59 -2.75
C ILE A 168 18.68 -7.63 -3.83
N LYS A 169 18.28 -8.88 -3.57
CA LYS A 169 18.43 -10.01 -4.51
C LYS A 169 17.16 -10.11 -5.34
N GLU A 170 17.15 -9.46 -6.49
CA GLU A 170 16.10 -9.56 -7.49
C GLU A 170 16.23 -10.87 -8.28
N GLU A 171 15.17 -11.27 -8.99
CA GLU A 171 15.09 -12.50 -9.80
C GLU A 171 15.49 -13.76 -9.00
N THR A 172 15.18 -13.75 -7.69
CA THR A 172 15.53 -14.81 -6.76
C THR A 172 14.26 -15.31 -6.06
N ALA A 173 13.66 -16.35 -6.59
CA ALA A 173 12.43 -16.93 -6.04
C ALA A 173 12.72 -17.73 -4.77
N VAL A 174 12.04 -17.39 -3.69
CA VAL A 174 12.01 -18.22 -2.47
C VAL A 174 11.01 -19.34 -2.68
N THR A 175 11.49 -20.59 -2.59
CA THR A 175 10.71 -21.80 -2.78
C THR A 175 10.32 -22.48 -1.46
N GLY A 176 10.90 -22.04 -0.34
CA GLY A 176 10.59 -22.57 0.99
C GLY A 176 11.40 -21.90 2.10
N ILE A 177 10.99 -22.17 3.33
CA ILE A 177 11.69 -21.72 4.53
C ILE A 177 12.58 -22.87 5.02
N LEU A 178 13.81 -22.55 5.41
CA LEU A 178 14.70 -23.49 6.09
C LEU A 178 14.31 -23.55 7.56
N GLU A 179 13.98 -24.74 8.04
CA GLU A 179 13.57 -24.97 9.43
C GLU A 179 14.44 -26.04 10.06
N SER A 180 14.80 -25.85 11.33
CA SER A 180 15.40 -26.89 12.15
C SER A 180 15.06 -26.64 13.63
N GLY A 181 14.57 -27.69 14.29
CA GLY A 181 14.23 -27.64 15.71
C GLY A 181 13.14 -26.62 16.08
N GLY A 182 12.16 -26.39 15.22
CA GLY A 182 11.09 -25.42 15.44
C GLY A 182 11.50 -23.96 15.24
N GLN A 183 12.62 -23.74 14.55
CA GLN A 183 13.15 -22.40 14.27
C GLN A 183 13.42 -22.21 12.78
N ALA A 184 12.96 -21.08 12.21
CA ALA A 184 13.35 -20.63 10.89
C ALA A 184 14.83 -20.23 10.89
N GLN A 185 15.60 -20.75 9.92
CA GLN A 185 17.04 -20.53 9.78
C GLN A 185 17.43 -19.90 8.45
N GLY A 186 16.46 -19.41 7.68
CA GLY A 186 16.67 -18.83 6.37
C GLY A 186 15.63 -19.28 5.36
N VAL A 187 15.99 -19.16 4.09
CA VAL A 187 15.11 -19.51 2.95
C VAL A 187 15.84 -20.37 1.94
N ARG A 188 15.08 -21.25 1.25
CA ARG A 188 15.55 -21.98 0.07
C ARG A 188 15.17 -21.17 -1.17
N THR A 189 16.09 -21.07 -2.11
CA THR A 189 15.89 -20.49 -3.44
C THR A 189 16.35 -21.47 -4.52
N GLU A 190 16.03 -21.17 -5.78
CA GLU A 190 16.53 -21.99 -6.90
C GLU A 190 18.07 -21.97 -7.00
N ALA A 191 18.71 -20.88 -6.54
CA ALA A 191 20.15 -20.72 -6.54
C ALA A 191 20.85 -21.32 -5.30
N GLY A 192 20.10 -21.89 -4.35
CA GLY A 192 20.62 -22.47 -3.11
C GLY A 192 19.99 -21.90 -1.83
N GLU A 193 20.60 -22.15 -0.72
CA GLU A 193 20.13 -21.74 0.60
C GLU A 193 20.70 -20.37 1.01
N LEU A 194 19.87 -19.52 1.55
CA LEU A 194 20.26 -18.27 2.21
C LEU A 194 19.91 -18.39 3.70
N ARG A 195 20.91 -18.30 4.57
CA ARG A 195 20.73 -18.45 6.01
C ARG A 195 20.61 -17.09 6.71
N ALA A 196 19.72 -17.02 7.71
CA ALA A 196 19.53 -15.86 8.57
C ALA A 196 18.93 -16.27 9.93
N ASP A 197 19.09 -15.39 10.93
CA ASP A 197 18.51 -15.60 12.26
C ASP A 197 16.98 -15.43 12.25
N HIS A 198 16.46 -14.63 11.30
CA HIS A 198 15.02 -14.37 11.13
C HIS A 198 14.61 -14.34 9.65
N VAL A 199 13.36 -14.72 9.38
CA VAL A 199 12.70 -14.60 8.08
C VAL A 199 11.43 -13.78 8.24
N VAL A 200 11.24 -12.75 7.43
CA VAL A 200 10.04 -11.91 7.40
C VAL A 200 9.31 -12.10 6.06
N ILE A 201 8.06 -12.54 6.10
CA ILE A 201 7.23 -12.74 4.92
C ILE A 201 6.47 -11.46 4.60
N THR A 202 6.83 -10.84 3.47
CA THR A 202 6.19 -9.64 2.89
C THR A 202 5.76 -9.89 1.45
N ALA A 203 5.50 -11.18 1.11
CA ALA A 203 5.30 -11.67 -0.26
C ALA A 203 3.88 -11.39 -0.83
N GLY A 204 3.13 -10.46 -0.24
CA GLY A 204 1.82 -10.05 -0.73
C GLY A 204 0.87 -11.24 -0.89
N ALA A 205 0.19 -11.36 -2.03
CA ALA A 205 -0.79 -12.40 -2.31
C ALA A 205 -0.20 -13.83 -2.29
N TRP A 206 1.13 -13.97 -2.40
CA TRP A 206 1.83 -15.27 -2.37
C TRP A 206 2.24 -15.70 -0.97
N SER A 207 2.01 -14.91 0.05
CA SER A 207 2.46 -15.17 1.42
C SER A 207 1.91 -16.48 1.99
N ALA A 208 0.65 -16.80 1.75
CA ALA A 208 0.02 -18.04 2.22
C ALA A 208 0.71 -19.30 1.65
N GLY A 209 1.03 -19.29 0.36
CA GLY A 209 1.68 -20.43 -0.31
C GLY A 209 3.07 -20.73 0.23
N LEU A 210 3.83 -19.70 0.65
CA LEU A 210 5.19 -19.88 1.18
C LEU A 210 5.23 -20.61 2.54
N VAL A 211 4.14 -20.58 3.29
CA VAL A 211 4.09 -21.13 4.65
C VAL A 211 3.16 -22.34 4.78
N ALA A 212 2.45 -22.69 3.70
CA ALA A 212 1.48 -23.80 3.69
C ALA A 212 2.11 -25.15 4.08
N SER A 213 3.35 -25.42 3.65
CA SER A 213 4.08 -26.65 3.97
C SER A 213 4.37 -26.85 5.47
N PHE A 214 4.28 -25.78 6.26
CA PHE A 214 4.44 -25.83 7.72
C PHE A 214 3.11 -25.99 8.47
N GLY A 215 2.00 -26.21 7.76
CA GLY A 215 0.67 -26.25 8.36
C GLY A 215 0.20 -24.91 8.93
N ILE A 216 0.82 -23.81 8.46
CA ILE A 216 0.45 -22.44 8.83
C ILE A 216 -0.68 -22.01 7.91
N GLN A 217 -1.85 -21.78 8.49
CA GLN A 217 -2.99 -21.19 7.80
C GLN A 217 -2.90 -19.68 7.89
N LEU A 218 -2.55 -19.04 6.78
CA LEU A 218 -2.52 -17.58 6.66
C LEU A 218 -3.62 -17.16 5.68
N PRO A 219 -4.77 -16.63 6.12
CA PRO A 219 -5.88 -16.29 5.24
C PRO A 219 -5.58 -15.01 4.46
N VAL A 220 -4.73 -15.15 3.46
CA VAL A 220 -4.36 -14.12 2.49
C VAL A 220 -4.65 -14.64 1.11
N GLU A 221 -5.58 -13.99 0.41
CA GLU A 221 -6.06 -14.39 -0.91
C GLU A 221 -5.79 -13.28 -1.96
N PRO A 222 -5.51 -13.65 -3.22
CA PRO A 222 -5.35 -12.69 -4.29
C PRO A 222 -6.70 -12.03 -4.65
N VAL A 223 -6.75 -10.71 -4.66
CA VAL A 223 -7.91 -9.93 -5.14
C VAL A 223 -7.44 -9.01 -6.26
N ARG A 224 -7.85 -9.34 -7.50
CA ARG A 224 -7.50 -8.53 -8.67
C ARG A 224 -8.15 -7.15 -8.61
N GLY A 225 -7.39 -6.13 -8.98
CA GLY A 225 -7.90 -4.80 -9.23
C GLY A 225 -7.27 -4.21 -10.47
N GLN A 226 -8.11 -3.62 -11.32
CA GLN A 226 -7.69 -3.00 -12.56
C GLN A 226 -7.78 -1.49 -12.47
N ILE A 227 -6.86 -0.80 -13.15
CA ILE A 227 -6.75 0.66 -13.25
C ILE A 227 -6.56 1.02 -14.72
N ILE A 228 -7.13 2.14 -15.14
CA ILE A 228 -6.87 2.75 -16.44
C ILE A 228 -6.21 4.12 -16.27
N GLN A 229 -5.51 4.56 -17.31
CA GLN A 229 -4.79 5.83 -17.34
C GLN A 229 -5.19 6.62 -18.59
N PHE A 230 -5.51 7.91 -18.36
CA PHE A 230 -5.63 8.92 -19.40
C PHE A 230 -4.46 9.91 -19.34
N LYS A 231 -4.39 10.78 -20.32
CA LYS A 231 -3.47 11.93 -20.35
C LYS A 231 -4.31 13.21 -20.47
N GLY A 232 -4.00 14.15 -19.60
CA GLY A 232 -4.53 15.51 -19.62
C GLY A 232 -3.43 16.54 -19.46
N PRO A 233 -3.76 17.82 -19.47
CA PRO A 233 -2.78 18.87 -19.15
C PRO A 233 -2.34 18.75 -17.70
N PRO A 234 -1.06 19.05 -17.37
CA PRO A 234 -0.60 19.20 -16.02
C PRO A 234 -1.46 20.21 -15.24
N GLY A 235 -1.81 19.86 -13.99
CA GLY A 235 -2.62 20.73 -13.14
C GLY A 235 -4.13 20.75 -13.44
N LEU A 236 -4.63 19.89 -14.34
CA LEU A 236 -6.07 19.79 -14.65
C LEU A 236 -6.91 19.50 -13.40
N LEU A 237 -6.40 18.68 -12.50
CA LEU A 237 -7.10 18.28 -11.27
C LEU A 237 -6.12 18.32 -10.09
N GLY A 238 -6.52 19.01 -9.02
CA GLY A 238 -5.72 19.14 -7.81
C GLY A 238 -6.09 18.16 -6.69
N ARG A 239 -7.33 17.67 -6.70
CA ARG A 239 -7.89 16.80 -5.65
C ARG A 239 -8.03 15.37 -6.14
N VAL A 240 -8.02 14.42 -5.19
CA VAL A 240 -8.53 13.06 -5.46
C VAL A 240 -10.05 13.13 -5.49
N LEU A 241 -10.68 12.59 -6.52
CA LEU A 241 -12.13 12.45 -6.61
C LEU A 241 -12.52 11.03 -6.23
N CYS A 242 -13.61 10.85 -5.49
CA CYS A 242 -14.11 9.56 -5.06
C CYS A 242 -15.65 9.50 -5.17
N GLN A 243 -16.15 8.39 -5.69
CA GLN A 243 -17.57 8.04 -5.69
C GLN A 243 -17.70 6.52 -5.62
N GLY A 244 -18.44 6.03 -4.63
CA GLY A 244 -18.45 4.60 -4.33
C GLY A 244 -17.02 4.10 -4.10
N GLU A 245 -16.73 2.91 -4.58
CA GLU A 245 -15.39 2.33 -4.52
C GLU A 245 -14.47 2.81 -5.66
N ARG A 246 -14.88 3.78 -6.45
CA ARG A 246 -14.14 4.31 -7.60
C ARG A 246 -13.51 5.64 -7.25
N TYR A 247 -12.32 5.86 -7.79
CA TYR A 247 -11.56 7.10 -7.58
C TYR A 247 -10.89 7.56 -8.88
N LEU A 248 -10.57 8.83 -8.91
CA LEU A 248 -9.79 9.47 -9.95
C LEU A 248 -8.76 10.42 -9.30
N LEU A 249 -7.54 10.40 -9.79
CA LEU A 249 -6.51 11.37 -9.39
C LEU A 249 -5.62 11.72 -10.58
N ALA A 250 -5.11 12.96 -10.59
CA ALA A 250 -4.12 13.40 -11.56
C ALA A 250 -2.72 13.50 -10.93
N ARG A 251 -1.70 13.14 -11.71
CA ARG A 251 -0.28 13.34 -11.39
C ARG A 251 0.19 14.71 -11.85
N ARG A 252 1.29 15.19 -11.27
CA ARG A 252 1.93 16.45 -11.71
C ARG A 252 2.28 16.45 -13.20
N SER A 253 2.57 15.28 -13.76
CA SER A 253 2.87 15.08 -15.18
C SER A 253 1.64 15.16 -16.12
N GLY A 254 0.40 15.25 -15.57
CA GLY A 254 -0.85 15.19 -16.32
C GLY A 254 -1.36 13.77 -16.62
N GLU A 255 -0.77 12.74 -16.02
CA GLU A 255 -1.35 11.39 -16.02
C GLU A 255 -2.56 11.37 -15.10
N ILE A 256 -3.69 10.85 -15.59
CA ILE A 256 -4.94 10.74 -14.84
C ILE A 256 -5.25 9.27 -14.64
N LEU A 257 -5.28 8.83 -13.39
CA LEU A 257 -5.54 7.45 -13.02
C LEU A 257 -6.98 7.29 -12.55
N VAL A 258 -7.65 6.26 -13.06
CA VAL A 258 -9.02 5.89 -12.66
C VAL A 258 -9.05 4.45 -12.20
N GLY A 259 -9.56 4.21 -11.05
CA GLY A 259 -9.60 2.88 -10.42
C GLY A 259 -10.74 2.76 -9.40
N SER A 260 -10.94 1.58 -8.89
CA SER A 260 -10.38 0.33 -9.37
C SER A 260 -11.44 -0.76 -9.29
N THR A 261 -11.30 -1.81 -10.09
CA THR A 261 -12.15 -2.99 -9.96
C THR A 261 -11.78 -3.81 -8.70
N ARG A 262 -12.65 -4.77 -8.38
CA ARG A 262 -12.46 -5.72 -7.28
C ARG A 262 -13.00 -7.07 -7.74
N GLU A 263 -12.09 -8.03 -7.96
CA GLU A 263 -12.40 -9.29 -8.62
C GLU A 263 -11.74 -10.46 -7.90
N MET A 264 -12.53 -11.49 -7.57
CA MET A 264 -12.07 -12.73 -6.94
C MET A 264 -11.81 -13.79 -8.02
N VAL A 265 -10.65 -13.70 -8.65
CA VAL A 265 -10.26 -14.53 -9.82
C VAL A 265 -8.96 -15.31 -9.58
N GLY A 266 -8.59 -15.52 -8.32
CA GLY A 266 -7.34 -16.18 -7.98
C GLY A 266 -6.13 -15.37 -8.44
N PHE A 267 -5.11 -16.05 -8.95
CA PHE A 267 -3.87 -15.41 -9.40
C PHE A 267 -3.90 -14.91 -10.85
N ASP A 268 -5.08 -14.89 -11.48
CA ASP A 268 -5.23 -14.29 -12.82
C ASP A 268 -5.00 -12.79 -12.77
N LYS A 269 -4.09 -12.30 -13.64
CA LYS A 269 -3.72 -10.88 -13.79
C LYS A 269 -4.15 -10.28 -15.13
N ASP A 270 -4.94 -10.99 -15.91
CA ASP A 270 -5.36 -10.49 -17.20
C ASP A 270 -6.25 -9.26 -17.07
N ILE A 271 -6.06 -8.31 -17.97
CA ILE A 271 -6.92 -7.13 -18.07
C ILE A 271 -8.16 -7.50 -18.91
N THR A 272 -9.30 -6.88 -18.59
CA THR A 272 -10.56 -7.22 -19.26
C THR A 272 -11.18 -5.99 -19.94
N THR A 273 -11.93 -6.22 -21.01
CA THR A 273 -12.65 -5.19 -21.74
C THR A 273 -13.74 -4.56 -20.88
N GLU A 274 -14.46 -5.38 -20.12
CA GLU A 274 -15.54 -4.96 -19.21
C GLU A 274 -15.03 -3.96 -18.17
N ALA A 275 -13.87 -4.26 -17.54
CA ALA A 275 -13.24 -3.34 -16.58
C ALA A 275 -12.80 -2.03 -17.26
N ARG A 276 -12.29 -2.11 -18.49
CA ARG A 276 -11.91 -0.92 -19.26
C ARG A 276 -13.12 -0.03 -19.54
N GLU A 277 -14.22 -0.62 -19.99
CA GLU A 277 -15.46 0.10 -20.32
C GLU A 277 -16.08 0.72 -19.06
N GLU A 278 -16.19 -0.05 -17.98
CA GLU A 278 -16.70 0.45 -16.68
C GLU A 278 -15.88 1.63 -16.18
N LEU A 279 -14.56 1.50 -16.10
CA LEU A 279 -13.69 2.56 -15.60
C LEU A 279 -13.66 3.78 -16.53
N THR A 280 -13.83 3.60 -17.85
CA THR A 280 -13.93 4.71 -18.80
C THR A 280 -15.23 5.49 -18.59
N ARG A 281 -16.34 4.79 -18.35
CA ARG A 281 -17.63 5.44 -17.99
C ARG A 281 -17.49 6.24 -16.71
N VAL A 282 -16.91 5.63 -15.65
CA VAL A 282 -16.65 6.29 -14.37
C VAL A 282 -15.75 7.52 -14.53
N ALA A 283 -14.74 7.45 -15.38
CA ALA A 283 -13.87 8.59 -15.69
C ALA A 283 -14.67 9.79 -16.20
N GLY A 284 -15.56 9.57 -17.16
CA GLY A 284 -16.42 10.63 -17.73
C GLY A 284 -17.47 11.15 -16.76
N GLU A 285 -17.90 10.34 -15.78
CA GLU A 285 -18.84 10.77 -14.73
C GLU A 285 -18.17 11.62 -13.66
N LEU A 286 -16.94 11.25 -13.25
CA LEU A 286 -16.18 11.97 -12.24
C LEU A 286 -15.47 13.21 -12.78
N LEU A 287 -15.00 13.15 -14.02
CA LEU A 287 -14.30 14.24 -14.68
C LEU A 287 -14.79 14.38 -16.13
N PRO A 288 -15.82 15.22 -16.38
CA PRO A 288 -16.55 15.26 -17.65
C PRO A 288 -15.72 15.54 -18.89
N VAL A 289 -14.57 16.22 -18.78
CA VAL A 289 -13.65 16.43 -19.90
C VAL A 289 -13.08 15.13 -20.47
N LEU A 290 -13.18 14.02 -19.72
CA LEU A 290 -12.79 12.67 -20.17
C LEU A 290 -13.93 11.92 -20.88
N LYS A 291 -15.15 12.49 -20.97
CA LYS A 291 -16.27 11.84 -21.65
C LYS A 291 -15.93 11.63 -23.14
N GLY A 292 -15.98 10.37 -23.58
CA GLY A 292 -15.60 9.99 -24.94
C GLY A 292 -14.09 9.83 -25.17
N ALA A 293 -13.25 10.12 -24.18
CA ALA A 293 -11.82 9.88 -24.30
C ALA A 293 -11.49 8.39 -24.16
N SER A 294 -10.45 7.94 -24.87
CA SER A 294 -9.94 6.58 -24.76
C SER A 294 -8.77 6.51 -23.77
N PRO A 295 -8.73 5.55 -22.85
CA PRO A 295 -7.61 5.39 -21.96
C PRO A 295 -6.36 4.90 -22.72
N MET A 296 -5.20 5.46 -22.37
CA MET A 296 -3.90 5.15 -22.98
C MET A 296 -3.34 3.82 -22.51
N ARG A 297 -3.64 3.45 -21.26
CA ARG A 297 -3.11 2.24 -20.61
C ARG A 297 -4.15 1.64 -19.69
N GLN A 298 -4.04 0.34 -19.50
CA GLN A 298 -4.75 -0.45 -18.50
C GLN A 298 -3.77 -1.45 -17.90
N TRP A 299 -3.89 -1.71 -16.61
CA TRP A 299 -3.11 -2.74 -15.93
C TRP A 299 -3.88 -3.29 -14.74
N SER A 300 -3.42 -4.40 -14.24
CA SER A 300 -3.98 -5.07 -13.06
C SER A 300 -2.92 -5.32 -11.99
N GLY A 301 -3.37 -5.66 -10.79
CA GLY A 301 -2.54 -6.16 -9.71
C GLY A 301 -3.35 -6.98 -8.72
N LEU A 302 -2.66 -7.90 -8.04
CA LEU A 302 -3.27 -8.79 -7.06
C LEU A 302 -3.04 -8.24 -5.65
N ARG A 303 -4.10 -7.69 -5.07
CA ARG A 303 -4.07 -7.25 -3.66
C ARG A 303 -3.97 -8.48 -2.75
N PRO A 304 -3.15 -8.44 -1.70
CA PRO A 304 -3.12 -9.48 -0.67
C PRO A 304 -4.33 -9.34 0.25
N GLY A 305 -5.46 -9.91 -0.14
CA GLY A 305 -6.72 -9.83 0.62
C GLY A 305 -6.60 -10.56 1.95
N SER A 306 -6.95 -9.89 3.04
CA SER A 306 -7.11 -10.45 4.38
C SER A 306 -8.49 -10.15 4.91
N PRO A 307 -9.02 -10.90 5.89
CA PRO A 307 -10.28 -10.58 6.54
C PRO A 307 -10.27 -9.12 7.03
N GLU A 308 -11.34 -8.39 6.71
CA GLU A 308 -11.53 -6.97 7.06
C GLU A 308 -10.40 -6.01 6.58
N GLY A 309 -9.46 -6.49 5.76
CA GLY A 309 -8.30 -5.72 5.30
C GLY A 309 -7.25 -5.47 6.39
N ILE A 310 -7.35 -6.10 7.55
CA ILE A 310 -6.39 -5.97 8.65
C ILE A 310 -5.16 -6.83 8.34
N PRO A 311 -3.94 -6.24 8.27
CA PRO A 311 -2.72 -7.00 7.93
C PRO A 311 -2.29 -7.94 9.06
N TYR A 312 -1.48 -8.92 8.71
CA TYR A 312 -0.78 -9.81 9.63
C TYR A 312 0.61 -9.26 9.91
N ILE A 313 0.87 -8.84 11.16
CA ILE A 313 2.12 -8.21 11.60
C ILE A 313 2.56 -8.87 12.91
N GLY A 314 3.73 -9.51 12.93
CA GLY A 314 4.26 -10.14 14.11
C GLY A 314 4.90 -11.50 13.86
N SER A 315 5.34 -12.16 14.94
CA SER A 315 5.90 -13.51 14.92
C SER A 315 4.80 -14.57 14.85
N HIS A 316 5.12 -15.72 14.25
CA HIS A 316 4.28 -16.90 14.33
C HIS A 316 4.55 -17.69 15.61
N SER A 317 3.50 -18.19 16.28
CA SER A 317 3.62 -18.88 17.55
C SER A 317 4.34 -20.23 17.48
N LYS A 318 4.17 -20.97 16.35
CA LYS A 318 4.68 -22.34 16.19
C LYS A 318 6.09 -22.40 15.60
N LEU A 319 6.56 -21.38 14.90
CA LEU A 319 7.88 -21.38 14.24
C LEU A 319 8.66 -20.13 14.65
N LYS A 320 9.59 -20.30 15.58
CA LYS A 320 10.45 -19.21 16.05
C LYS A 320 11.26 -18.62 14.90
N GLY A 321 11.54 -17.32 14.94
CA GLY A 321 12.29 -16.65 13.88
C GLY A 321 11.51 -16.37 12.59
N LEU A 322 10.27 -16.86 12.46
CA LEU A 322 9.39 -16.54 11.35
C LEU A 322 8.46 -15.37 11.74
N TRP A 323 8.44 -14.35 10.88
CA TRP A 323 7.68 -13.12 11.07
C TRP A 323 6.85 -12.80 9.82
N PHE A 324 5.78 -12.04 10.00
CA PHE A 324 4.89 -11.63 8.94
C PHE A 324 4.72 -10.11 8.92
N ASN A 325 4.65 -9.56 7.74
CA ASN A 325 4.14 -8.22 7.46
C ASN A 325 3.44 -8.25 6.10
N THR A 326 2.21 -8.74 6.06
CA THR A 326 1.48 -9.05 4.83
C THR A 326 -0.04 -8.95 5.01
N GLY A 327 -0.81 -9.18 3.94
CA GLY A 327 -2.28 -9.16 4.04
C GLY A 327 -2.88 -7.75 4.11
N HIS A 328 -2.23 -6.75 3.55
CA HIS A 328 -2.64 -5.33 3.61
C HIS A 328 -3.82 -4.97 2.68
N TYR A 329 -4.36 -5.93 1.95
CA TYR A 329 -5.46 -5.78 1.00
C TYR A 329 -5.22 -4.58 0.03
N ALA A 330 -6.22 -3.68 -0.10
CA ALA A 330 -6.16 -2.51 -0.97
C ALA A 330 -5.31 -1.35 -0.37
N TYR A 331 -4.88 -1.48 0.88
CA TYR A 331 -4.32 -0.37 1.67
C TYR A 331 -2.81 -0.47 1.90
N GLY A 332 -2.14 -1.41 1.21
CA GLY A 332 -0.71 -1.67 1.42
C GLY A 332 0.17 -0.43 1.33
N VAL A 333 -0.06 0.45 0.36
CA VAL A 333 0.68 1.72 0.28
C VAL A 333 0.39 2.60 1.49
N THR A 334 -0.89 2.77 1.86
CA THR A 334 -1.27 3.60 3.01
C THR A 334 -0.68 3.10 4.33
N LEU A 335 -0.67 1.78 4.55
CA LEU A 335 -0.33 1.17 5.84
C LEU A 335 1.16 0.83 6.00
N ALA A 336 1.91 0.76 4.90
CA ALA A 336 3.27 0.23 4.91
C ALA A 336 4.22 0.90 5.92
N PRO A 337 4.24 2.22 6.11
CA PRO A 337 5.12 2.82 7.12
C PRO A 337 4.83 2.34 8.54
N GLY A 338 3.56 2.38 8.94
CA GLY A 338 3.15 1.95 10.29
C GLY A 338 3.34 0.45 10.52
N SER A 339 3.03 -0.38 9.52
CA SER A 339 3.20 -1.82 9.64
C SER A 339 4.68 -2.23 9.72
N ALA A 340 5.54 -1.58 8.95
CA ALA A 340 6.98 -1.81 9.00
C ALA A 340 7.58 -1.37 10.36
N ARG A 341 7.17 -0.21 10.86
CA ARG A 341 7.61 0.29 12.16
C ARG A 341 7.12 -0.59 13.31
N LEU A 342 5.85 -1.00 13.30
CA LEU A 342 5.28 -1.90 14.30
C LEU A 342 6.07 -3.22 14.35
N LEU A 343 6.32 -3.83 13.18
CA LEU A 343 7.11 -5.06 13.10
C LEU A 343 8.54 -4.86 13.64
N ALA A 344 9.21 -3.78 13.24
CA ALA A 344 10.57 -3.50 13.69
C ALA A 344 10.66 -3.28 15.21
N ASP A 345 9.67 -2.62 15.80
CA ASP A 345 9.60 -2.44 17.26
C ASP A 345 9.43 -3.79 17.97
N LEU A 346 8.55 -4.67 17.46
CA LEU A 346 8.36 -6.02 18.01
C LEU A 346 9.62 -6.87 17.90
N MET A 347 10.29 -6.87 16.76
CA MET A 347 11.52 -7.64 16.55
C MET A 347 12.68 -7.14 17.41
N ALA A 348 12.75 -5.83 17.64
CA ALA A 348 13.79 -5.21 18.46
C ALA A 348 13.49 -5.19 19.97
N GLY A 349 12.34 -5.73 20.39
CA GLY A 349 11.91 -5.69 21.80
C GLY A 349 11.64 -4.28 22.33
N ARG A 350 11.30 -3.34 21.45
CA ARG A 350 10.95 -1.95 21.79
C ARG A 350 9.45 -1.82 22.08
N PRO A 351 9.00 -0.83 22.86
CA PRO A 351 7.59 -0.51 22.97
C PRO A 351 6.99 -0.27 21.57
N PRO A 352 5.93 -1.02 21.19
CA PRO A 352 5.35 -0.92 19.88
C PRO A 352 4.53 0.38 19.73
N ILE A 353 4.49 0.94 18.53
CA ILE A 353 3.72 2.16 18.21
C ILE A 353 2.20 2.02 18.38
N LEU A 354 1.68 0.79 18.35
CA LEU A 354 0.27 0.43 18.51
C LEU A 354 0.18 -0.92 19.23
N ASP A 355 -0.98 -1.21 19.83
CA ASP A 355 -1.30 -2.56 20.32
C ASP A 355 -1.16 -3.59 19.19
N PRO A 356 -0.25 -4.58 19.29
CA PRO A 356 -0.01 -5.57 18.24
C PRO A 356 -1.06 -6.68 18.17
N VAL A 357 -1.89 -6.82 19.20
CA VAL A 357 -2.85 -7.95 19.34
C VAL A 357 -3.77 -8.09 18.11
N PRO A 358 -4.38 -7.01 17.56
CA PRO A 358 -5.26 -7.13 16.42
C PRO A 358 -4.56 -7.54 15.10
N TYR A 359 -3.24 -7.52 15.06
CA TYR A 359 -2.45 -7.81 13.85
C TYR A 359 -1.73 -9.15 13.90
N LYS A 360 -1.85 -9.92 15.00
CA LYS A 360 -1.13 -11.19 15.16
C LYS A 360 -1.44 -12.17 14.02
N PRO A 361 -0.43 -12.94 13.54
CA PRO A 361 -0.65 -13.95 12.50
C PRO A 361 -1.59 -15.08 12.91
N ASP A 362 -1.69 -15.35 14.20
CA ASP A 362 -2.47 -16.46 14.81
C ASP A 362 -3.87 -16.03 15.29
N ARG A 363 -4.34 -14.81 14.93
CA ARG A 363 -5.69 -14.32 15.31
C ARG A 363 -6.79 -15.03 14.52
#